data_7b9b68a2ecb17727ba0e8ba8d45752ff
#
_entry.id   7b9b68a2ecb17727ba0e8ba8d45752ff
#
_cell.length_a   1.000
_cell.length_b   1.000
_cell.length_c   1.000
_cell.angle_alpha   90.00
_cell.angle_beta   90.00
_cell.angle_gamma   90.00
#
_symmetry.space_group_name_H-M   'P 1'
#
loop_
_entity.id
_entity.type
_entity.pdbx_description
1 polymer ?
#
loop_
_entity_poly.entity_id
_entity_poly.type
_entity_poly.pdbx_seq_one_letter_code
_entity_poly.pdbx_strand_id
1 'polypeptide(L)'
;MGFTEMPSNQYVETGFWNFDTLFVPQQHPARDLQDTFYLKDPAVAGKPDDKEFWENTRQVHENGKYGSIGYRYPWKEDESLRMVLRTHTTAISSAMLHKLAKDPKPTRLFSIDRVFRNEAVDATHLAEFHQVEGVMAGYDITLGDLIGFMEDFFNKMGVTNLRFKAAYNPYTEPSMEIFAYHKGLGKWVEIGNSERPTMIKYGVSNIRELLGHKVSLDFIETNPAARLDEDLIG
;
A
#
# COMPACT_ATOMS: atom_id res chain seq x y z
N MET A 1 -14.42 -14.31 0.32
CA MET A 1 -14.59 -13.02 1.03
C MET A 1 -15.27 -11.94 0.17
N GLY A 2 -15.50 -12.21 -1.13
CA GLY A 2 -16.29 -11.34 -2.02
C GLY A 2 -15.59 -10.03 -2.41
N PHE A 3 -14.28 -10.05 -2.55
CA PHE A 3 -13.50 -8.93 -3.04
C PHE A 3 -13.27 -9.04 -4.54
N THR A 4 -13.22 -7.89 -5.22
CA THR A 4 -12.82 -7.75 -6.62
C THR A 4 -11.39 -7.25 -6.69
N GLU A 5 -10.57 -7.83 -7.56
CA GLU A 5 -9.18 -7.42 -7.75
C GLU A 5 -9.11 -6.07 -8.49
N MET A 6 -8.25 -5.19 -8.00
CA MET A 6 -7.96 -3.91 -8.65
C MET A 6 -6.85 -4.09 -9.69
N PRO A 7 -6.90 -3.37 -10.82
CA PRO A 7 -5.80 -3.40 -11.79
C PRO A 7 -4.54 -2.78 -11.19
N SER A 8 -3.51 -3.58 -10.97
CA SER A 8 -2.30 -3.16 -10.25
C SER A 8 -1.02 -3.16 -11.08
N ASN A 9 -1.11 -3.32 -12.39
CA ASN A 9 0.02 -3.44 -13.32
C ASN A 9 0.79 -2.13 -13.59
N GLN A 10 0.40 -1.01 -13.00
CA GLN A 10 1.06 0.29 -13.13
C GLN A 10 2.00 0.53 -11.95
N TYR A 11 3.30 0.36 -12.16
CA TYR A 11 4.33 0.54 -11.11
C TYR A 11 4.79 1.97 -10.95
N VAL A 12 4.63 2.79 -11.97
CA VAL A 12 5.03 4.19 -11.98
C VAL A 12 3.79 5.06 -11.76
N GLU A 13 3.87 5.92 -10.77
CA GLU A 13 2.80 6.83 -10.38
C GLU A 13 3.31 8.27 -10.25
N THR A 14 2.39 9.21 -10.17
CA THR A 14 2.73 10.59 -9.80
C THR A 14 2.74 10.76 -8.28
N GLY A 15 3.45 11.74 -7.79
CA GLY A 15 3.36 12.16 -6.39
C GLY A 15 1.94 12.50 -5.97
N PHE A 16 1.11 12.97 -6.91
CA PHE A 16 -0.32 13.22 -6.69
C PHE A 16 -1.07 11.97 -6.22
N TRP A 17 -1.06 10.88 -7.02
CA TRP A 17 -1.76 9.65 -6.68
C TRP A 17 -1.08 8.86 -5.57
N ASN A 18 0.25 8.90 -5.51
CA ASN A 18 0.99 8.14 -4.52
C ASN A 18 0.97 8.77 -3.12
N PHE A 19 0.75 10.10 -3.02
CA PHE A 19 0.85 10.80 -1.75
C PHE A 19 -0.27 11.82 -1.51
N ASP A 20 -0.52 12.75 -2.46
CA ASP A 20 -1.38 13.89 -2.18
C ASP A 20 -2.84 13.49 -1.98
N THR A 21 -3.36 12.56 -2.78
CA THR A 21 -4.73 12.04 -2.65
C THR A 21 -4.94 11.24 -1.36
N LEU A 22 -3.87 10.83 -0.70
CA LEU A 22 -3.86 10.18 0.61
C LEU A 22 -3.57 11.16 1.75
N PHE A 23 -3.55 12.43 1.47
CA PHE A 23 -3.29 13.48 2.45
C PHE A 23 -1.92 13.38 3.13
N VAL A 24 -0.92 12.79 2.49
CA VAL A 24 0.47 12.79 2.96
C VAL A 24 1.08 14.16 2.67
N PRO A 25 1.55 14.93 3.67
CA PRO A 25 2.10 16.26 3.44
C PRO A 25 3.35 16.21 2.55
N GLN A 26 3.56 17.25 1.75
CA GLN A 26 4.70 17.30 0.82
C GLN A 26 6.06 17.31 1.52
N GLN A 27 6.10 17.69 2.80
CA GLN A 27 7.30 17.68 3.65
C GLN A 27 7.46 16.39 4.46
N HIS A 28 6.59 15.38 4.24
CA HIS A 28 6.67 14.14 4.98
C HIS A 28 7.94 13.36 4.58
N PRO A 29 8.69 12.78 5.56
CA PRO A 29 9.93 12.04 5.28
C PRO A 29 9.76 10.91 4.25
N ALA A 30 8.60 10.25 4.20
CA ALA A 30 8.32 9.21 3.22
C ALA A 30 8.43 9.68 1.74
N ARG A 31 8.44 11.01 1.50
CA ARG A 31 8.67 11.60 0.17
C ARG A 31 10.14 11.93 -0.10
N ASP A 32 11.02 11.75 0.86
CA ASP A 32 12.44 12.00 0.67
C ASP A 32 13.08 10.99 -0.30
N LEU A 33 14.15 11.41 -0.95
CA LEU A 33 14.93 10.56 -1.86
C LEU A 33 15.52 9.32 -1.17
N GLN A 34 15.58 9.33 0.16
CA GLN A 34 16.05 8.18 0.96
C GLN A 34 14.99 7.07 1.06
N ASP A 35 13.69 7.42 0.94
CA ASP A 35 12.59 6.48 1.12
C ASP A 35 11.84 6.18 -0.18
N THR A 36 11.91 7.07 -1.18
CA THR A 36 11.17 6.97 -2.44
C THR A 36 12.10 6.99 -3.65
N PHE A 37 11.87 6.06 -4.58
CA PHE A 37 12.52 6.07 -5.89
C PHE A 37 11.79 7.02 -6.83
N TYR A 38 12.44 8.12 -7.19
CA TYR A 38 11.97 9.04 -8.21
C TYR A 38 12.54 8.70 -9.58
N LEU A 39 11.73 8.81 -10.63
CA LEU A 39 12.19 8.60 -12.00
C LEU A 39 13.01 9.78 -12.47
N LYS A 40 14.01 9.47 -13.29
CA LYS A 40 14.84 10.47 -13.95
C LYS A 40 14.28 10.86 -15.32
N ASP A 41 13.68 9.91 -16.02
CA ASP A 41 13.11 10.10 -17.36
C ASP A 41 11.95 9.11 -17.58
N PRO A 42 10.70 9.58 -17.78
CA PRO A 42 10.27 10.97 -17.55
C PRO A 42 10.28 11.32 -16.05
N ALA A 43 10.76 12.52 -15.71
CA ALA A 43 10.82 12.99 -14.32
C ALA A 43 9.48 13.50 -13.80
N VAL A 44 8.64 14.02 -14.70
CA VAL A 44 7.34 14.63 -14.37
C VAL A 44 6.26 14.18 -15.34
N ALA A 45 5.02 14.14 -14.88
CA ALA A 45 3.84 13.86 -15.67
C ALA A 45 3.00 15.11 -15.90
N GLY A 46 1.95 14.98 -16.72
CA GLY A 46 0.87 15.96 -16.84
C GLY A 46 -0.08 15.90 -15.64
N LYS A 47 -0.87 16.96 -15.48
CA LYS A 47 -1.94 17.00 -14.48
C LYS A 47 -3.01 15.96 -14.78
N PRO A 48 -3.71 15.44 -13.75
CA PRO A 48 -4.89 14.61 -13.95
C PRO A 48 -5.96 15.34 -14.76
N ASP A 49 -6.75 14.60 -15.53
CA ASP A 49 -7.84 15.15 -16.34
C ASP A 49 -8.93 15.80 -15.49
N ASP A 50 -9.17 15.29 -14.29
CA ASP A 50 -10.14 15.84 -13.33
C ASP A 50 -9.55 17.05 -12.61
N LYS A 51 -9.74 18.23 -13.22
CA LYS A 51 -9.25 19.50 -12.70
C LYS A 51 -9.90 19.90 -11.38
N GLU A 52 -11.14 19.51 -11.15
CA GLU A 52 -11.85 19.80 -9.92
C GLU A 52 -11.26 18.97 -8.76
N PHE A 53 -11.00 17.69 -8.99
CA PHE A 53 -10.36 16.82 -8.01
C PHE A 53 -8.94 17.28 -7.66
N TRP A 54 -8.17 17.70 -8.67
CA TRP A 54 -6.86 18.31 -8.49
C TRP A 54 -6.91 19.55 -7.59
N GLU A 55 -7.81 20.48 -7.89
CA GLU A 55 -7.94 21.72 -7.12
C GLU A 55 -8.48 21.46 -5.71
N ASN A 56 -9.41 20.52 -5.55
CA ASN A 56 -9.91 20.11 -4.24
C ASN A 56 -8.79 19.51 -3.39
N THR A 57 -7.93 18.66 -3.97
CA THR A 57 -6.77 18.07 -3.26
C THR A 57 -5.81 19.17 -2.81
N ARG A 58 -5.44 20.11 -3.69
CA ARG A 58 -4.62 21.27 -3.34
C ARG A 58 -5.23 22.05 -2.18
N GLN A 59 -6.51 22.39 -2.28
CA GLN A 59 -7.22 23.17 -1.28
C GLN A 59 -7.25 22.47 0.08
N VAL A 60 -7.47 21.16 0.11
CA VAL A 60 -7.46 20.36 1.36
C VAL A 60 -6.09 20.41 2.02
N HIS A 61 -5.02 20.30 1.24
CA HIS A 61 -3.65 20.37 1.76
C HIS A 61 -3.30 21.76 2.30
N GLU A 62 -3.57 22.82 1.54
CA GLU A 62 -3.16 24.17 1.91
C GLU A 62 -3.99 24.76 3.06
N ASN A 63 -5.29 24.81 2.85
CA ASN A 63 -6.19 25.59 3.69
C ASN A 63 -7.20 24.76 4.47
N GLY A 64 -7.33 23.49 4.10
CA GLY A 64 -8.36 22.61 4.59
C GLY A 64 -9.69 22.78 3.88
N LYS A 65 -10.46 21.68 3.81
CA LYS A 65 -11.81 21.61 3.27
C LYS A 65 -12.49 20.38 3.85
N TYR A 66 -13.82 20.31 3.80
CA TYR A 66 -14.58 19.17 4.30
C TYR A 66 -14.30 18.81 5.77
N GLY A 67 -14.10 19.81 6.62
CA GLY A 67 -13.79 19.61 8.04
C GLY A 67 -12.29 19.49 8.37
N SER A 68 -11.42 19.37 7.38
CA SER A 68 -9.96 19.43 7.57
C SER A 68 -9.50 20.89 7.70
N ILE A 69 -8.47 21.10 8.52
CA ILE A 69 -7.81 22.41 8.67
C ILE A 69 -6.60 22.57 7.73
N GLY A 70 -6.27 21.53 6.95
CA GLY A 70 -5.09 21.49 6.08
C GLY A 70 -3.77 21.54 6.84
N TYR A 71 -2.68 21.63 6.10
CA TYR A 71 -1.33 21.76 6.66
C TYR A 71 -0.89 23.20 6.82
N ARG A 72 -1.66 24.18 6.28
CA ARG A 72 -1.36 25.62 6.29
C ARG A 72 0.02 25.91 5.69
N TYR A 73 0.37 25.18 4.66
CA TYR A 73 1.62 25.28 3.93
C TYR A 73 1.35 25.30 2.42
N PRO A 74 2.03 26.14 1.62
CA PRO A 74 1.83 26.19 0.19
C PRO A 74 2.10 24.83 -0.46
N TRP A 75 1.09 24.29 -1.13
CA TRP A 75 1.21 23.05 -1.87
C TRP A 75 1.87 23.31 -3.22
N LYS A 76 2.92 22.56 -3.54
CA LYS A 76 3.71 22.72 -4.74
C LYS A 76 3.27 21.72 -5.81
N GLU A 77 2.83 22.24 -6.94
CA GLU A 77 2.43 21.47 -8.08
C GLU A 77 3.56 20.57 -8.60
N ASP A 78 4.77 21.09 -8.71
CA ASP A 78 5.93 20.35 -9.21
C ASP A 78 6.20 19.09 -8.40
N GLU A 79 6.06 19.14 -7.08
CA GLU A 79 6.24 17.97 -6.22
C GLU A 79 5.15 16.89 -6.44
N SER A 80 3.95 17.32 -6.79
CA SER A 80 2.84 16.40 -7.08
C SER A 80 2.94 15.73 -8.44
N LEU A 81 3.57 16.38 -9.40
CA LEU A 81 3.76 15.86 -10.76
C LEU A 81 5.00 15.00 -10.92
N ARG A 82 5.88 14.94 -9.91
CA ARG A 82 7.06 14.07 -9.96
C ARG A 82 6.66 12.62 -10.11
N MET A 83 7.35 11.91 -11.00
CA MET A 83 7.14 10.49 -11.22
C MET A 83 7.92 9.66 -10.21
N VAL A 84 7.25 8.66 -9.63
CA VAL A 84 7.82 7.76 -8.61
C VAL A 84 7.55 6.30 -8.97
N LEU A 85 8.40 5.40 -8.51
CA LEU A 85 7.98 4.01 -8.32
C LEU A 85 7.05 3.99 -7.11
N ARG A 86 5.84 3.43 -7.27
CA ARG A 86 4.82 3.45 -6.21
C ARG A 86 5.37 2.84 -4.91
N THR A 87 5.19 3.53 -3.81
CA THR A 87 5.67 3.10 -2.49
C THR A 87 4.68 2.19 -1.76
N HIS A 88 3.45 2.10 -2.28
CA HIS A 88 2.35 1.27 -1.79
C HIS A 88 1.30 1.09 -2.89
N THR A 89 0.47 0.06 -2.77
CA THR A 89 -0.65 -0.19 -3.69
C THR A 89 -1.84 0.75 -3.44
N THR A 90 -1.83 1.51 -2.36
CA THR A 90 -2.87 2.50 -2.01
C THR A 90 -3.00 3.63 -3.03
N ALA A 91 -1.97 3.88 -3.85
CA ALA A 91 -2.08 4.77 -5.01
C ALA A 91 -3.19 4.33 -5.97
N ILE A 92 -3.33 3.01 -6.19
CA ILE A 92 -4.40 2.43 -7.01
C ILE A 92 -5.74 2.53 -6.29
N SER A 93 -5.77 2.19 -5.00
CA SER A 93 -6.97 2.29 -4.16
C SER A 93 -7.53 3.71 -4.17
N SER A 94 -6.67 4.71 -4.09
CA SER A 94 -7.03 6.13 -4.18
C SER A 94 -7.74 6.45 -5.50
N ALA A 95 -7.19 6.02 -6.64
CA ALA A 95 -7.81 6.21 -7.96
C ALA A 95 -9.14 5.46 -8.08
N MET A 96 -9.25 4.26 -7.50
CA MET A 96 -10.50 3.49 -7.49
C MET A 96 -11.55 4.11 -6.59
N LEU A 97 -11.18 4.65 -5.43
CA LEU A 97 -12.08 5.40 -4.54
C LEU A 97 -12.57 6.68 -5.19
N HIS A 98 -11.72 7.39 -5.92
CA HIS A 98 -12.12 8.56 -6.70
C HIS A 98 -13.19 8.19 -7.76
N LYS A 99 -13.05 7.05 -8.44
CA LYS A 99 -14.08 6.54 -9.36
C LYS A 99 -15.35 6.16 -8.62
N LEU A 100 -15.23 5.45 -7.49
CA LEU A 100 -16.37 5.03 -6.67
C LEU A 100 -17.15 6.22 -6.13
N ALA A 101 -16.49 7.34 -5.82
CA ALA A 101 -17.14 8.55 -5.33
C ALA A 101 -18.13 9.17 -6.33
N LYS A 102 -18.02 8.86 -7.63
CA LYS A 102 -18.97 9.31 -8.66
C LYS A 102 -20.29 8.51 -8.67
N ASP A 103 -20.26 7.27 -8.17
CA ASP A 103 -21.42 6.38 -8.00
C ASP A 103 -21.22 5.55 -6.73
N PRO A 104 -21.44 6.13 -5.53
CA PRO A 104 -21.13 5.48 -4.26
C PRO A 104 -22.01 4.25 -4.02
N LYS A 105 -21.37 3.11 -3.76
CA LYS A 105 -22.05 1.86 -3.42
C LYS A 105 -21.15 0.98 -2.53
N PRO A 106 -21.72 0.08 -1.73
CA PRO A 106 -20.93 -0.87 -0.97
C PRO A 106 -20.01 -1.65 -1.89
N THR A 107 -18.72 -1.63 -1.60
CA THR A 107 -17.67 -2.17 -2.50
C THR A 107 -16.56 -2.80 -1.65
N ARG A 108 -15.99 -3.92 -2.15
CA ARG A 108 -14.83 -4.59 -1.57
C ARG A 108 -13.82 -4.81 -2.66
N LEU A 109 -12.66 -4.19 -2.53
CA LEU A 109 -11.56 -4.23 -3.49
C LEU A 109 -10.31 -4.78 -2.83
N PHE A 110 -9.45 -5.45 -3.59
CA PHE A 110 -8.12 -5.85 -3.14
C PHE A 110 -7.09 -5.70 -4.26
N SER A 111 -5.84 -5.61 -3.87
CA SER A 111 -4.68 -5.75 -4.76
C SER A 111 -3.59 -6.55 -4.09
N ILE A 112 -2.81 -7.26 -4.90
CA ILE A 112 -1.59 -7.95 -4.49
C ILE A 112 -0.56 -7.65 -5.55
N ASP A 113 0.42 -6.81 -5.23
CA ASP A 113 1.46 -6.47 -6.21
C ASP A 113 2.69 -5.84 -5.54
N ARG A 114 3.71 -5.61 -6.35
CA ARG A 114 4.99 -5.04 -5.96
C ARG A 114 4.89 -3.57 -5.62
N VAL A 115 5.65 -3.20 -4.63
CA VAL A 115 5.89 -1.82 -4.21
C VAL A 115 7.38 -1.61 -4.00
N PHE A 116 7.82 -0.35 -4.01
CA PHE A 116 9.23 -0.01 -4.04
C PHE A 116 9.54 1.04 -2.98
N ARG A 117 10.56 0.78 -2.15
CA ARG A 117 11.03 1.73 -1.16
C ARG A 117 12.54 1.78 -1.15
N ASN A 118 13.10 2.98 -1.17
CA ASN A 118 14.54 3.18 -1.16
C ASN A 118 15.10 3.09 0.28
N GLU A 119 14.78 1.98 0.95
CA GLU A 119 15.23 1.70 2.31
C GLU A 119 16.51 0.86 2.31
N ALA A 120 17.25 0.91 3.40
CA ALA A 120 18.40 0.02 3.59
C ALA A 120 17.93 -1.44 3.65
N VAL A 121 18.50 -2.28 2.79
CA VAL A 121 18.18 -3.71 2.73
C VAL A 121 18.81 -4.44 3.91
N ASP A 122 17.99 -5.05 4.76
CA ASP A 122 18.42 -5.85 5.91
C ASP A 122 17.69 -7.22 5.97
N ALA A 123 17.66 -7.85 7.14
CA ALA A 123 16.99 -9.14 7.34
C ALA A 123 15.45 -9.07 7.26
N THR A 124 14.88 -7.88 7.34
CA THR A 124 13.41 -7.63 7.40
C THR A 124 12.91 -6.60 6.40
N HIS A 125 13.80 -5.98 5.62
CA HIS A 125 13.48 -4.94 4.63
C HIS A 125 14.09 -5.28 3.26
N LEU A 126 13.27 -5.08 2.23
CA LEU A 126 13.64 -5.17 0.81
C LEU A 126 13.32 -3.85 0.13
N ALA A 127 14.10 -3.49 -0.91
CA ALA A 127 13.80 -2.33 -1.75
C ALA A 127 12.59 -2.55 -2.67
N GLU A 128 12.29 -3.81 -2.98
CA GLU A 128 11.10 -4.27 -3.71
C GLU A 128 10.44 -5.39 -2.90
N PHE A 129 9.15 -5.28 -2.64
CA PHE A 129 8.38 -6.29 -1.92
C PHE A 129 6.92 -6.26 -2.34
N HIS A 130 6.15 -7.29 -1.97
CA HIS A 130 4.72 -7.36 -2.28
C HIS A 130 3.89 -6.80 -1.14
N GLN A 131 2.86 -6.07 -1.51
CA GLN A 131 1.83 -5.60 -0.58
C GLN A 131 0.49 -6.23 -0.95
N VAL A 132 -0.19 -6.73 0.07
CA VAL A 132 -1.61 -7.11 -0.02
C VAL A 132 -2.40 -5.97 0.59
N GLU A 133 -3.30 -5.40 -0.18
CA GLU A 133 -4.17 -4.32 0.26
C GLU A 133 -5.62 -4.67 0.04
N GLY A 134 -6.48 -4.25 0.97
CA GLY A 134 -7.91 -4.36 0.85
C GLY A 134 -8.60 -3.04 1.18
N VAL A 135 -9.61 -2.69 0.39
CA VAL A 135 -10.48 -1.55 0.64
C VAL A 135 -11.91 -2.04 0.77
N MET A 136 -12.56 -1.65 1.85
CA MET A 136 -13.98 -1.90 2.07
C MET A 136 -14.69 -0.56 2.24
N ALA A 137 -15.61 -0.26 1.35
CA ALA A 137 -16.52 0.87 1.44
C ALA A 137 -17.93 0.35 1.69
N GLY A 138 -18.63 0.93 2.67
CA GLY A 138 -20.00 0.52 3.01
C GLY A 138 -20.56 1.39 4.11
N TYR A 139 -21.84 1.17 4.41
CA TYR A 139 -22.54 1.84 5.51
C TYR A 139 -22.25 1.11 6.82
N ASP A 140 -22.14 1.87 7.90
CA ASP A 140 -22.00 1.36 9.28
C ASP A 140 -20.76 0.48 9.53
N ILE A 141 -19.72 0.57 8.67
CA ILE A 141 -18.44 -0.11 8.88
C ILE A 141 -17.71 0.54 10.05
N THR A 142 -17.24 -0.29 10.96
CA THR A 142 -16.54 0.12 12.18
C THR A 142 -15.11 -0.38 12.25
N LEU A 143 -14.30 0.14 13.18
CA LEU A 143 -12.99 -0.41 13.49
C LEU A 143 -13.06 -1.88 13.94
N GLY A 144 -14.15 -2.28 14.61
CA GLY A 144 -14.38 -3.67 15.01
C GLY A 144 -14.48 -4.60 13.81
N ASP A 145 -15.15 -4.17 12.75
CA ASP A 145 -15.25 -4.94 11.49
C ASP A 145 -13.87 -5.13 10.85
N LEU A 146 -13.05 -4.08 10.85
CA LEU A 146 -11.68 -4.15 10.33
C LEU A 146 -10.84 -5.14 11.16
N ILE A 147 -10.87 -5.07 12.49
CA ILE A 147 -10.13 -5.98 13.37
C ILE A 147 -10.56 -7.42 13.11
N GLY A 148 -11.87 -7.69 13.14
CA GLY A 148 -12.39 -9.04 12.89
C GLY A 148 -12.02 -9.58 11.51
N PHE A 149 -12.07 -8.73 10.47
CA PHE A 149 -11.64 -9.09 9.13
C PHE A 149 -10.14 -9.45 9.09
N MET A 150 -9.28 -8.66 9.73
CA MET A 150 -7.84 -8.91 9.75
C MET A 150 -7.48 -10.16 10.55
N GLU A 151 -8.16 -10.43 11.65
CA GLU A 151 -8.02 -11.69 12.40
C GLU A 151 -8.36 -12.90 11.53
N ASP A 152 -9.50 -12.86 10.85
CA ASP A 152 -9.93 -13.94 9.94
C ASP A 152 -8.93 -14.14 8.79
N PHE A 153 -8.45 -13.04 8.21
CA PHE A 153 -7.49 -13.07 7.11
C PHE A 153 -6.19 -13.75 7.52
N PHE A 154 -5.56 -13.29 8.61
CA PHE A 154 -4.29 -13.84 9.07
C PHE A 154 -4.43 -15.27 9.61
N ASN A 155 -5.53 -15.58 10.29
CA ASN A 155 -5.81 -16.96 10.71
C ASN A 155 -5.89 -17.93 9.52
N LYS A 156 -6.53 -17.54 8.41
CA LYS A 156 -6.56 -18.33 7.17
C LYS A 156 -5.17 -18.48 6.54
N MET A 157 -4.29 -17.52 6.71
CA MET A 157 -2.89 -17.61 6.31
C MET A 157 -2.04 -18.48 7.25
N GLY A 158 -2.57 -18.89 8.41
CA GLY A 158 -1.86 -19.64 9.44
C GLY A 158 -1.00 -18.79 10.35
N VAL A 159 -1.20 -17.48 10.35
CA VAL A 159 -0.57 -16.51 11.27
C VAL A 159 -1.54 -16.21 12.41
N THR A 160 -1.19 -16.66 13.61
CA THR A 160 -2.02 -16.53 14.82
C THR A 160 -1.32 -15.64 15.86
N ASN A 161 -2.00 -15.36 16.96
CA ASN A 161 -1.48 -14.49 18.04
C ASN A 161 -1.15 -13.07 17.55
N LEU A 162 -2.15 -12.42 16.98
CA LEU A 162 -2.03 -11.04 16.52
C LEU A 162 -2.09 -10.06 17.70
N ARG A 163 -1.39 -8.94 17.57
CA ARG A 163 -1.52 -7.77 18.42
C ARG A 163 -1.87 -6.56 17.58
N PHE A 164 -2.94 -5.88 17.95
CA PHE A 164 -3.36 -4.64 17.35
C PHE A 164 -2.89 -3.48 18.24
N LYS A 165 -2.21 -2.53 17.65
CA LYS A 165 -1.67 -1.37 18.33
C LYS A 165 -2.20 -0.10 17.67
N ALA A 166 -2.74 0.81 18.44
CA ALA A 166 -3.08 2.14 17.93
C ALA A 166 -1.83 2.83 17.38
N ALA A 167 -1.98 3.44 16.22
CA ALA A 167 -0.93 4.15 15.51
C ALA A 167 -1.44 5.51 15.04
N TYR A 168 -0.54 6.32 14.51
CA TYR A 168 -0.89 7.56 13.82
C TYR A 168 -0.31 7.55 12.42
N ASN A 169 -1.18 7.84 11.44
CA ASN A 169 -0.80 8.09 10.06
C ASN A 169 -1.63 9.28 9.55
N PRO A 170 -1.05 10.18 8.73
CA PRO A 170 -1.77 11.34 8.22
C PRO A 170 -2.94 10.98 7.28
N TYR A 171 -2.97 9.76 6.78
CA TYR A 171 -3.93 9.26 5.78
C TYR A 171 -4.96 8.27 6.33
N THR A 172 -4.94 7.97 7.64
CA THR A 172 -5.91 7.05 8.27
C THR A 172 -6.45 7.61 9.58
N GLU A 173 -7.75 7.42 9.84
CA GLU A 173 -8.41 7.82 11.07
C GLU A 173 -9.60 6.88 11.38
N PRO A 174 -9.53 6.08 12.44
CA PRO A 174 -8.37 5.80 13.29
C PRO A 174 -7.29 4.96 12.60
N SER A 175 -6.07 5.00 13.13
CA SER A 175 -4.93 4.23 12.60
C SER A 175 -4.55 3.07 13.51
N MET A 176 -4.15 1.94 12.91
CA MET A 176 -3.81 0.72 13.62
C MET A 176 -2.66 -0.01 12.92
N GLU A 177 -1.74 -0.54 13.69
CA GLU A 177 -0.69 -1.45 13.24
C GLU A 177 -0.96 -2.86 13.75
N ILE A 178 -0.59 -3.87 12.97
CA ILE A 178 -0.77 -5.29 13.31
C ILE A 178 0.59 -5.95 13.46
N PHE A 179 0.78 -6.65 14.56
CA PHE A 179 2.01 -7.40 14.89
C PHE A 179 1.71 -8.87 15.08
N ALA A 180 2.65 -9.71 14.65
CA ALA A 180 2.68 -11.14 14.99
C ALA A 180 4.05 -11.52 15.56
N TYR A 181 4.08 -12.58 16.39
CA TYR A 181 5.33 -13.04 16.98
C TYR A 181 6.11 -13.92 16.01
N HIS A 182 7.32 -13.51 15.66
CA HIS A 182 8.23 -14.25 14.81
C HIS A 182 9.15 -15.13 15.65
N LYS A 183 8.89 -16.45 15.68
CA LYS A 183 9.65 -17.40 16.50
C LYS A 183 11.15 -17.42 16.16
N GLY A 184 11.51 -17.40 14.88
CA GLY A 184 12.91 -17.42 14.42
C GLY A 184 13.70 -16.15 14.79
N LEU A 185 13.04 -14.99 14.92
CA LEU A 185 13.65 -13.74 15.34
C LEU A 185 13.46 -13.45 16.84
N GLY A 186 12.66 -14.25 17.54
CA GLY A 186 12.40 -14.07 18.98
C GLY A 186 11.69 -12.76 19.35
N LYS A 187 10.99 -12.11 18.41
CA LYS A 187 10.38 -10.78 18.63
C LYS A 187 9.04 -10.63 17.89
N TRP A 188 8.29 -9.62 18.31
CA TRP A 188 7.12 -9.16 17.61
C TRP A 188 7.56 -8.35 16.37
N VAL A 189 6.98 -8.65 15.23
CA VAL A 189 7.22 -7.92 13.98
C VAL A 189 5.89 -7.41 13.41
N GLU A 190 5.92 -6.23 12.87
CA GLU A 190 4.79 -5.68 12.11
C GLU A 190 4.60 -6.48 10.83
N ILE A 191 3.35 -6.81 10.50
CA ILE A 191 2.98 -7.67 9.36
C ILE A 191 2.23 -6.91 8.26
N GLY A 192 2.59 -5.67 8.04
CA GLY A 192 1.97 -4.80 7.04
C GLY A 192 2.28 -5.14 5.56
N ASN A 193 3.16 -6.11 5.28
CA ASN A 193 3.50 -6.59 3.93
C ASN A 193 3.33 -8.12 3.82
N SER A 194 3.40 -8.68 2.60
CA SER A 194 3.18 -10.13 2.39
C SER A 194 4.37 -11.00 2.75
N GLU A 195 5.59 -10.50 2.64
CA GLU A 195 6.81 -11.25 2.94
C GLU A 195 6.95 -11.55 4.42
N ARG A 196 6.65 -10.60 5.31
CA ARG A 196 6.77 -10.81 6.76
C ARG A 196 5.82 -11.90 7.30
N PRO A 197 4.54 -11.95 6.96
CA PRO A 197 3.68 -13.10 7.27
C PRO A 197 4.20 -14.42 6.71
N THR A 198 4.78 -14.41 5.50
CA THR A 198 5.40 -15.59 4.88
C THR A 198 6.61 -16.07 5.69
N MET A 199 7.49 -15.14 6.12
CA MET A 199 8.60 -15.48 7.03
C MET A 199 8.11 -16.13 8.32
N ILE A 200 7.05 -15.61 8.93
CA ILE A 200 6.47 -16.17 10.17
C ILE A 200 5.92 -17.55 9.92
N LYS A 201 5.14 -17.72 8.84
CA LYS A 201 4.50 -19.01 8.49
C LYS A 201 5.52 -20.13 8.24
N TYR A 202 6.60 -19.82 7.54
CA TYR A 202 7.61 -20.82 7.15
C TYR A 202 8.88 -20.81 8.02
N GLY A 203 8.94 -19.97 9.06
CA GLY A 203 10.07 -19.89 9.99
C GLY A 203 11.35 -19.31 9.38
N VAL A 204 11.22 -18.53 8.32
CA VAL A 204 12.36 -17.89 7.62
C VAL A 204 12.84 -16.69 8.43
N SER A 205 14.14 -16.60 8.73
CA SER A 205 14.72 -15.55 9.56
C SER A 205 15.31 -14.38 8.78
N ASN A 206 15.45 -14.50 7.46
CA ASN A 206 15.99 -13.48 6.59
C ASN A 206 15.10 -13.32 5.35
N ILE A 207 14.48 -12.16 5.20
CA ILE A 207 13.54 -11.86 4.11
C ILE A 207 14.14 -12.07 2.71
N ARG A 208 15.46 -11.93 2.57
CA ARG A 208 16.17 -12.17 1.31
C ARG A 208 16.12 -13.62 0.83
N GLU A 209 15.79 -14.57 1.71
CA GLU A 209 15.60 -15.97 1.33
C GLU A 209 14.30 -16.19 0.53
N LEU A 210 13.39 -15.23 0.58
CA LEU A 210 12.15 -15.25 -0.21
C LEU A 210 12.34 -14.72 -1.65
N LEU A 211 13.52 -14.21 -1.99
CA LEU A 211 13.82 -13.74 -3.35
C LEU A 211 13.99 -14.92 -4.30
N GLY A 212 13.23 -14.90 -5.41
CA GLY A 212 13.15 -16.01 -6.36
C GLY A 212 14.48 -16.50 -6.94
N HIS A 213 15.48 -15.63 -7.07
CA HIS A 213 16.82 -16.00 -7.58
C HIS A 213 17.64 -16.87 -6.61
N LYS A 214 17.17 -17.08 -5.37
CA LYS A 214 17.78 -17.98 -4.38
C LYS A 214 17.01 -19.27 -4.20
N VAL A 215 15.91 -19.45 -4.90
CA VAL A 215 15.07 -20.65 -4.87
C VAL A 215 15.50 -21.58 -6.00
N SER A 216 15.53 -22.90 -5.78
CA SER A 216 15.87 -23.85 -6.83
C SER A 216 14.84 -23.81 -7.98
N LEU A 217 15.28 -24.08 -9.20
CA LEU A 217 14.37 -24.14 -10.36
C LEU A 217 13.26 -25.17 -10.15
N ASP A 218 13.59 -26.33 -9.57
CA ASP A 218 12.61 -27.37 -9.25
C ASP A 218 11.52 -26.88 -8.26
N PHE A 219 11.91 -26.04 -7.30
CA PHE A 219 10.94 -25.41 -6.38
C PHE A 219 10.04 -24.43 -7.10
N ILE A 220 10.57 -23.63 -8.03
CA ILE A 220 9.79 -22.68 -8.83
C ILE A 220 8.83 -23.44 -9.76
N GLU A 221 9.28 -24.53 -10.36
CA GLU A 221 8.46 -25.36 -11.26
C GLU A 221 7.31 -26.04 -10.53
N THR A 222 7.57 -26.55 -9.31
CA THR A 222 6.55 -27.23 -8.49
C THR A 222 5.64 -26.28 -7.70
N ASN A 223 6.09 -25.03 -7.47
CA ASN A 223 5.37 -23.97 -6.76
C ASN A 223 5.44 -22.66 -7.53
N PRO A 224 4.81 -22.54 -8.69
CA PRO A 224 4.87 -21.33 -9.50
C PRO A 224 4.33 -20.14 -8.73
N ALA A 225 5.16 -19.11 -8.55
CA ALA A 225 4.78 -17.83 -7.93
C ALA A 225 3.95 -16.95 -8.87
N ALA A 226 3.93 -17.27 -10.18
CA ALA A 226 3.14 -16.59 -11.16
C ALA A 226 1.84 -17.38 -11.43
N ARG A 227 0.70 -16.75 -11.28
CA ARG A 227 -0.54 -17.24 -11.89
C ARG A 227 -0.44 -17.04 -13.40
N LEU A 228 -0.35 -18.13 -14.11
CA LEU A 228 -0.60 -18.17 -15.56
C LEU A 228 -2.11 -18.40 -15.75
N ASP A 229 -2.93 -17.46 -15.32
CA ASP A 229 -4.34 -17.46 -15.69
C ASP A 229 -4.40 -16.92 -17.12
N GLU A 230 -4.42 -17.84 -18.09
CA GLU A 230 -4.61 -17.56 -19.53
C GLU A 230 -5.95 -16.83 -19.79
N ASP A 231 -6.86 -16.81 -18.82
CA ASP A 231 -8.19 -16.19 -18.92
C ASP A 231 -8.22 -14.66 -18.66
N LEU A 232 -7.07 -14.04 -18.36
CA LEU A 232 -6.97 -12.58 -18.11
C LEU A 232 -6.39 -11.81 -19.32
N ILE A 233 -6.12 -12.48 -20.43
CA ILE A 233 -5.67 -11.87 -21.69
C ILE A 233 -6.79 -12.05 -22.73
N GLY A 234 -7.93 -11.46 -22.45
CA GLY A 234 -9.07 -11.39 -23.36
C GLY A 234 -9.60 -9.97 -23.40
#